data_f80fc319bd6b53c5fb3ce06e96c099e4
#
_entry.id   f80fc319bd6b53c5fb3ce06e96c099e4
#
_cell.length_a   1.000
_cell.length_b   1.000
_cell.length_c   1.000
_cell.angle_alpha   90.00
_cell.angle_beta   90.00
_cell.angle_gamma   90.00
#
_symmetry.space_group_name_H-M   'P 1'
#
loop_
_entity.id
_entity.type
_entity.pdbx_description
1 polymer ?
#
loop_
_entity_poly.entity_id
_entity_poly.type
_entity_poly.pdbx_seq_one_letter_code
_entity_poly.pdbx_strand_id
1 'polypeptide(L)'
;PGQKPAQQEQAPIAGLLYAKLNLDKLDYAGITAADEGYDKLVFTGVDGRVADWQQLQQHWQQVLQSLAQEYLDGLVVVSPQSVQSCRYCHLPALCRIDELRKQSIAPPGGPPETGP
;
A
#
# COMPACT_ATOMS: atom_id res chain seq x y z
N PRO A 1 -28.91 -26.12 21.91
CA PRO A 1 -29.66 -25.52 20.86
C PRO A 1 -29.03 -24.20 20.45
N GLY A 2 -28.42 -24.16 19.27
CA GLY A 2 -27.79 -23.20 18.42
C GLY A 2 -27.98 -21.73 18.71
N GLN A 3 -27.05 -21.13 19.44
CA GLN A 3 -26.81 -19.72 19.33
C GLN A 3 -26.01 -19.50 18.04
N LYS A 4 -26.70 -18.96 17.01
CA LYS A 4 -26.02 -18.31 15.90
C LYS A 4 -25.06 -17.29 16.49
N PRO A 5 -23.78 -17.22 16.05
CA PRO A 5 -22.94 -16.12 16.43
C PRO A 5 -23.66 -14.84 15.99
N ALA A 6 -23.89 -13.93 16.92
CA ALA A 6 -24.38 -12.60 16.62
C ALA A 6 -23.46 -12.04 15.55
N GLN A 7 -24.01 -11.76 14.36
CA GLN A 7 -23.32 -10.95 13.36
C GLN A 7 -23.01 -9.64 14.08
N GLN A 8 -21.78 -9.46 14.49
CA GLN A 8 -21.30 -8.16 14.95
C GLN A 8 -21.50 -7.24 13.76
N GLU A 9 -22.53 -6.44 13.85
CA GLU A 9 -22.76 -5.31 12.96
C GLU A 9 -21.53 -4.42 13.11
N GLN A 10 -20.60 -4.57 12.16
CA GLN A 10 -19.35 -3.81 12.21
C GLN A 10 -19.70 -2.36 12.02
N ALA A 11 -19.48 -1.57 13.07
CA ALA A 11 -19.64 -0.12 13.00
C ALA A 11 -18.79 0.43 11.83
N PRO A 12 -19.31 1.36 11.04
CA PRO A 12 -18.57 1.94 9.94
C PRO A 12 -17.31 2.64 10.43
N ILE A 13 -16.20 2.43 9.75
CA ILE A 13 -14.94 3.14 10.06
C ILE A 13 -15.10 4.60 9.60
N ALA A 14 -15.02 5.53 10.54
CA ALA A 14 -15.14 6.97 10.26
C ALA A 14 -13.78 7.64 9.98
N GLY A 15 -12.67 7.01 10.35
CA GLY A 15 -11.34 7.56 10.12
C GLY A 15 -10.22 6.63 10.60
N LEU A 16 -9.02 6.92 10.14
CA LEU A 16 -7.78 6.31 10.59
C LEU A 16 -6.82 7.42 11.00
N LEU A 17 -6.53 7.52 12.28
CA LEU A 17 -5.71 8.56 12.86
C LEU A 17 -4.59 7.96 13.71
N TYR A 18 -3.45 8.62 13.72
CA TYR A 18 -2.39 8.36 14.69
C TYR A 18 -1.93 9.66 15.36
N ALA A 19 -1.62 9.57 16.64
CA ALA A 19 -1.11 10.68 17.42
C ALA A 19 0.40 10.79 17.26
N LYS A 20 0.88 11.99 16.95
CA LYS A 20 2.30 12.34 16.99
C LYS A 20 2.63 12.89 18.38
N LEU A 21 3.31 12.08 19.16
CA LEU A 21 3.66 12.44 20.53
C LEU A 21 5.07 13.05 20.56
N ASN A 22 5.15 14.37 20.46
CA ASN A 22 6.39 15.15 20.66
C ASN A 22 6.33 15.85 22.01
N LEU A 23 7.49 16.11 22.61
CA LEU A 23 7.59 16.77 23.92
C LEU A 23 6.93 18.16 23.93
N ASP A 24 6.98 18.87 22.80
CA ASP A 24 6.52 20.26 22.71
C ASP A 24 5.13 20.39 22.08
N LYS A 25 4.64 19.35 21.38
CA LYS A 25 3.38 19.43 20.63
C LYS A 25 2.74 18.06 20.45
N LEU A 26 1.48 17.99 20.81
CA LEU A 26 0.60 16.87 20.43
C LEU A 26 -0.09 17.21 19.12
N ASP A 27 0.02 16.33 18.16
CA ASP A 27 -0.61 16.49 16.83
C ASP A 27 -1.18 15.15 16.35
N TYR A 28 -2.15 15.22 15.45
CA TYR A 28 -2.73 14.05 14.79
C TYR A 28 -2.40 14.07 13.31
N ALA A 29 -2.19 12.88 12.75
CA ALA A 29 -2.11 12.70 11.31
C ALA A 29 -2.94 11.49 10.91
N GLY A 30 -3.47 11.51 9.70
CA GLY A 30 -4.35 10.47 9.18
C GLY A 30 -5.38 11.04 8.23
N ILE A 31 -6.48 10.33 8.08
CA ILE A 31 -7.61 10.73 7.24
C ILE A 31 -8.93 10.36 7.91
N THR A 32 -9.96 11.17 7.68
CA THR A 32 -11.32 10.99 8.20
C THR A 32 -12.36 11.07 7.09
N ALA A 33 -13.50 10.44 7.28
CA ALA A 33 -14.63 10.47 6.35
C ALA A 33 -15.31 11.85 6.31
N ALA A 34 -15.40 12.50 7.46
CA ALA A 34 -16.05 13.78 7.63
C ALA A 34 -15.30 14.61 8.67
N ASP A 35 -15.68 15.89 8.78
CA ASP A 35 -15.17 16.79 9.79
C ASP A 35 -15.80 16.49 11.16
N GLU A 36 -15.07 15.71 11.94
CA GLU A 36 -15.37 15.39 13.34
C GLU A 36 -14.44 16.19 14.29
N GLY A 37 -14.15 17.45 13.94
CA GLY A 37 -13.15 18.28 14.62
C GLY A 37 -11.71 18.09 14.06
N TYR A 38 -11.57 17.41 12.94
CA TYR A 38 -10.31 17.15 12.24
C TYR A 38 -10.38 17.62 10.78
N ASP A 39 -10.91 18.81 10.55
CA ASP A 39 -11.15 19.41 9.23
C ASP A 39 -9.99 19.28 8.24
N LYS A 40 -8.76 19.42 8.73
CA LYS A 40 -7.54 19.27 7.92
C LYS A 40 -7.22 17.83 7.49
N LEU A 41 -7.89 16.86 8.07
CA LEU A 41 -7.66 15.43 7.83
C LEU A 41 -8.81 14.79 7.03
N VAL A 42 -9.81 15.57 6.65
CA VAL A 42 -10.94 15.10 5.84
C VAL A 42 -10.44 14.65 4.48
N PHE A 43 -10.84 13.43 4.10
CA PHE A 43 -10.49 12.87 2.80
C PHE A 43 -11.29 13.56 1.69
N THR A 44 -10.60 14.18 0.77
CA THR A 44 -11.20 14.93 -0.36
C THR A 44 -11.00 14.26 -1.73
N GLY A 45 -10.56 13.00 -1.73
CA GLY A 45 -10.25 12.25 -2.95
C GLY A 45 -8.75 12.25 -3.29
N VAL A 46 -8.36 11.34 -4.16
CA VAL A 46 -6.98 11.22 -4.68
C VAL A 46 -7.03 11.10 -6.19
N ASP A 47 -6.44 12.07 -6.89
CA ASP A 47 -6.09 12.04 -8.33
C ASP A 47 -7.21 11.53 -9.26
N GLY A 48 -8.47 11.83 -8.97
CA GLY A 48 -9.62 11.41 -9.78
C GLY A 48 -9.91 9.91 -9.81
N ARG A 49 -9.16 9.09 -9.06
CA ARG A 49 -9.34 7.64 -9.00
C ARG A 49 -10.24 7.18 -7.86
N VAL A 50 -10.22 7.92 -6.77
CA VAL A 50 -10.99 7.64 -5.56
C VAL A 50 -11.68 8.94 -5.16
N ALA A 51 -13.00 9.02 -5.32
CA ALA A 51 -13.74 10.25 -5.14
C ALA A 51 -14.21 10.45 -3.70
N ASP A 52 -14.53 9.37 -2.99
CA ASP A 52 -15.14 9.44 -1.67
C ASP A 52 -14.57 8.39 -0.69
N TRP A 53 -14.97 8.52 0.57
CA TRP A 53 -14.53 7.64 1.66
C TRP A 53 -14.90 6.16 1.44
N GLN A 54 -16.07 5.89 0.89
CA GLN A 54 -16.53 4.54 0.67
C GLN A 54 -15.70 3.84 -0.43
N GLN A 55 -15.42 4.55 -1.51
CA GLN A 55 -14.53 4.05 -2.56
C GLN A 55 -13.12 3.79 -2.05
N LEU A 56 -12.61 4.66 -1.15
CA LEU A 56 -11.32 4.46 -0.52
C LEU A 56 -11.28 3.17 0.29
N GLN A 57 -12.29 2.91 1.10
CA GLN A 57 -12.39 1.67 1.87
C GLN A 57 -12.45 0.43 0.97
N GLN A 58 -13.24 0.47 -0.10
CA GLN A 58 -13.32 -0.62 -1.08
C GLN A 58 -11.97 -0.85 -1.76
N HIS A 59 -11.28 0.21 -2.13
CA HIS A 59 -9.94 0.11 -2.71
C HIS A 59 -8.94 -0.54 -1.75
N TRP A 60 -8.92 -0.13 -0.49
CA TRP A 60 -8.06 -0.77 0.53
C TRP A 60 -8.38 -2.26 0.70
N GLN A 61 -9.67 -2.60 0.75
CA GLN A 61 -10.08 -3.99 0.86
C GLN A 61 -9.57 -4.83 -0.31
N GLN A 62 -9.69 -4.34 -1.53
CA GLN A 62 -9.20 -5.02 -2.72
C GLN A 62 -7.67 -5.21 -2.69
N VAL A 63 -6.94 -4.15 -2.35
CA VAL A 63 -5.47 -4.20 -2.25
C VAL A 63 -5.02 -5.19 -1.18
N LEU A 64 -5.64 -5.16 -0.01
CA LEU A 64 -5.30 -6.07 1.09
C LEU A 64 -5.63 -7.53 0.76
N GLN A 65 -6.75 -7.78 0.08
CA GLN A 65 -7.10 -9.12 -0.38
C GLN A 65 -6.12 -9.64 -1.44
N SER A 66 -5.71 -8.78 -2.38
CA SER A 66 -4.71 -9.13 -3.38
C SER A 66 -3.37 -9.48 -2.73
N LEU A 67 -2.89 -8.65 -1.81
CA LEU A 67 -1.64 -8.90 -1.08
C LEU A 67 -1.70 -10.20 -0.25
N ALA A 68 -2.84 -10.47 0.40
CA ALA A 68 -3.03 -11.70 1.14
C ALA A 68 -2.98 -12.92 0.22
N GLN A 69 -3.58 -12.83 -0.96
CA GLN A 69 -3.55 -13.91 -1.94
C GLN A 69 -2.14 -14.13 -2.48
N GLU A 70 -1.42 -13.07 -2.84
CA GLU A 70 -0.02 -13.14 -3.27
C GLU A 70 0.86 -13.83 -2.22
N TYR A 71 0.63 -13.51 -0.94
CA TYR A 71 1.34 -14.16 0.16
C TYR A 71 1.03 -15.65 0.27
N LEU A 72 -0.24 -16.03 0.16
CA LEU A 72 -0.69 -17.43 0.19
C LEU A 72 -0.14 -18.24 -0.99
N ASP A 73 -0.05 -17.61 -2.15
CA ASP A 73 0.50 -18.22 -3.37
C ASP A 73 2.04 -18.28 -3.37
N GLY A 74 2.70 -17.75 -2.33
CA GLY A 74 4.15 -17.71 -2.23
C GLY A 74 4.81 -16.78 -3.24
N LEU A 75 4.10 -15.77 -3.72
CA LEU A 75 4.62 -14.80 -4.67
C LEU A 75 5.58 -13.83 -3.98
N VAL A 76 6.86 -13.96 -4.24
CA VAL A 76 7.94 -13.14 -3.66
C VAL A 76 8.64 -12.31 -4.74
N VAL A 77 7.92 -11.39 -5.34
CA VAL A 77 8.47 -10.51 -6.38
C VAL A 77 8.87 -9.16 -5.78
N VAL A 78 10.08 -8.71 -6.11
CA VAL A 78 10.53 -7.37 -5.73
C VAL A 78 9.87 -6.35 -6.67
N SER A 79 8.82 -5.71 -6.18
CA SER A 79 8.01 -4.74 -6.94
C SER A 79 7.78 -3.46 -6.13
N PRO A 80 8.77 -2.57 -6.03
CA PRO A 80 8.59 -1.31 -5.33
C PRO A 80 7.62 -0.41 -6.10
N GLN A 81 6.69 0.23 -5.39
CA GLN A 81 5.72 1.14 -5.98
C GLN A 81 6.37 2.29 -6.78
N SER A 82 7.54 2.75 -6.32
CA SER A 82 8.30 3.80 -6.97
C SER A 82 9.78 3.71 -6.62
N VAL A 83 10.63 4.41 -7.38
CA VAL A 83 12.06 4.55 -7.07
C VAL A 83 12.27 5.22 -5.71
N GLN A 84 11.35 6.09 -5.30
CA GLN A 84 11.42 6.79 -4.01
C GLN A 84 11.28 5.82 -2.83
N SER A 85 10.55 4.73 -2.98
CA SER A 85 10.40 3.70 -1.94
C SER A 85 11.74 3.07 -1.55
N CYS A 86 12.72 3.08 -2.46
CA CYS A 86 14.06 2.53 -2.22
C CYS A 86 15.05 3.55 -1.63
N ARG A 87 14.70 4.83 -1.58
CA ARG A 87 15.64 5.91 -1.22
C ARG A 87 16.23 5.76 0.19
N TYR A 88 15.44 5.28 1.13
CA TYR A 88 15.84 5.11 2.54
C TYR A 88 15.93 3.63 2.95
N CYS A 89 15.91 2.73 1.97
CA CYS A 89 16.02 1.30 2.22
C CYS A 89 17.50 0.93 2.51
N HIS A 90 17.72 0.18 3.57
CA HIS A 90 19.04 -0.30 3.96
C HIS A 90 19.36 -1.71 3.46
N LEU A 91 18.50 -2.30 2.62
CA LEU A 91 18.59 -3.69 2.18
C LEU A 91 18.70 -3.87 0.64
N PRO A 92 19.40 -3.01 -0.10
CA PRO A 92 19.49 -3.14 -1.56
C PRO A 92 20.20 -4.42 -1.98
N ALA A 93 21.18 -4.89 -1.21
CA ALA A 93 21.90 -6.13 -1.47
C ALA A 93 21.04 -7.39 -1.31
N LEU A 94 20.03 -7.35 -0.43
CA LEU A 94 19.10 -8.47 -0.23
C LEU A 94 18.04 -8.53 -1.32
N CYS A 95 17.46 -7.41 -1.68
CA CYS A 95 16.38 -7.37 -2.68
C CYS A 95 16.91 -7.39 -4.13
N ARG A 96 18.20 -7.09 -4.35
CA ARG A 96 18.87 -7.10 -5.67
C ARG A 96 18.14 -6.27 -6.73
N ILE A 97 17.47 -5.20 -6.33
CA ILE A 97 16.64 -4.37 -7.22
C ILE A 97 17.43 -3.80 -8.41
N ASP A 98 18.71 -3.50 -8.22
CA ASP A 98 19.55 -2.94 -9.28
C ASP A 98 19.86 -3.97 -10.39
N GLU A 99 19.91 -5.26 -10.04
CA GLU A 99 20.08 -6.33 -11.01
C GLU A 99 18.81 -6.54 -11.84
N LEU A 100 17.65 -6.51 -11.19
CA LEU A 100 16.35 -6.60 -11.86
C LEU A 100 16.15 -5.45 -12.85
N ARG A 101 16.56 -4.23 -12.47
CA ARG A 101 16.51 -3.07 -13.37
C ARG A 101 17.42 -3.21 -14.57
N LYS A 102 18.61 -3.74 -14.41
CA LYS A 102 19.55 -4.00 -15.52
C LYS A 102 19.01 -5.04 -16.48
N GLN A 103 18.36 -6.10 -15.99
CA GLN A 103 17.73 -7.12 -16.83
C GLN A 103 16.54 -6.57 -17.64
N SER A 104 15.78 -5.63 -17.08
CA SER A 104 14.64 -5.01 -17.76
C SER A 104 15.06 -4.02 -18.87
N ILE A 105 16.31 -3.56 -18.88
CA ILE A 105 16.86 -2.62 -19.88
C ILE A 105 17.58 -3.37 -21.01
N ALA A 106 17.92 -4.66 -20.83
CA ALA A 106 18.55 -5.45 -21.88
C ALA A 106 17.55 -5.69 -23.03
N PRO A 107 17.86 -5.30 -24.28
CA PRO A 107 16.99 -5.58 -25.41
C PRO A 107 16.87 -7.11 -25.62
N PRO A 108 15.68 -7.62 -25.99
CA PRO A 108 15.52 -9.03 -26.28
C PRO A 108 16.33 -9.42 -27.51
N GLY A 109 17.31 -10.30 -27.34
CA GLY A 109 17.88 -11.08 -28.44
C GLY A 109 18.92 -10.40 -29.32
N GLY A 110 20.18 -10.36 -28.84
CA GLY A 110 21.29 -10.43 -29.79
C GLY A 110 21.43 -11.88 -30.30
N PRO A 111 21.72 -12.09 -31.59
CA PRO A 111 21.92 -13.44 -32.15
C PRO A 111 23.14 -14.11 -31.49
N PRO A 112 23.19 -15.45 -31.35
CA PRO A 112 24.34 -16.13 -30.81
C PRO A 112 25.54 -15.86 -31.71
N GLU A 113 26.59 -15.26 -31.15
CA GLU A 113 27.87 -15.15 -31.83
C GLU A 113 28.43 -16.55 -32.04
N THR A 114 28.35 -17.03 -33.29
CA THR A 114 29.11 -18.17 -33.75
C THR A 114 30.56 -17.71 -33.87
N GLY A 115 31.38 -18.04 -32.88
CA GLY A 115 32.83 -17.94 -32.95
C GLY A 115 33.41 -19.11 -33.78
N PRO A 116 34.63 -18.94 -34.34
CA PRO A 116 35.25 -19.84 -35.33
C PRO A 116 35.62 -21.20 -34.78
#